data_4bcfb440f241af086211066e003a78e2
#
_entry.id   4bcfb440f241af086211066e003a78e2
#
_cell.length_a   1.000
_cell.length_b   1.000
_cell.length_c   1.000
_cell.angle_alpha   90.00
_cell.angle_beta   90.00
_cell.angle_gamma   90.00
#
_symmetry.space_group_name_H-M   'P 1'
#
loop_
_entity.id
_entity.type
_entity.pdbx_description
1 polymer ?
#
loop_
_entity_poly.entity_id
_entity_poly.type
_entity_poly.pdbx_seq_one_letter_code
_entity_poly.pdbx_strand_id
1 'polypeptide(L)'
;VMVCVWMLAILWKGRPEPWRVWSLALWMILLLDPLSVLRAGFWLSFAAVALILLLTAGRSGRRSRRQRLLTVQFGLVFGLTPLLWVWFQQISLSAPIANLLAIPWVGFLVVPLLLAGILCLPFSSLLSDWLLGLSADLLSILWWLLEQLAVLPVNLWQSPAVSGIWMLLFALGVVGALLPRALSLMPVSLLLMSAVFRLEPERPDSGELWFSLLDVGQGLAVVVETRHHVLVYDAGPAFRSGFNTGEAVIAPFLVQRGYRHVDRMVISHSDNDHIGGAEAVFERLDVLAIQSGEPGAIGWARATRCRSGHQWIWDGVHFEYLAPFDREEGNNSSCVLRVEAADGRVLLLPGDIERRIEQQLVRQRYPQLAADILVAPHHGSRTSSIAEFVEAVGPDYVLFPVGYRNRFGFPRPEVVERYRAIGASMLDSAESGAIQLRVEAGKPLQVLAYRQRSKRYWKAER
;
A
#
# COMPACT_ATOMS: atom_id res chain seq x y z
N VAL A 1 21.64 15.39 -12.81
CA VAL A 1 23.01 15.17 -12.28
C VAL A 1 23.80 14.25 -13.18
N MET A 2 23.41 12.97 -13.43
CA MET A 2 24.19 12.04 -14.29
C MET A 2 24.55 12.61 -15.67
N VAL A 3 23.60 13.22 -16.37
CA VAL A 3 23.84 13.85 -17.69
C VAL A 3 24.83 14.98 -17.58
N CYS A 4 24.71 15.87 -16.58
CA CYS A 4 25.65 16.98 -16.37
C CYS A 4 27.07 16.48 -16.08
N VAL A 5 27.20 15.47 -15.20
CA VAL A 5 28.51 14.85 -14.89
C VAL A 5 29.13 14.22 -16.13
N TRP A 6 28.31 13.55 -16.97
CA TRP A 6 28.76 12.98 -18.25
C TRP A 6 29.24 14.05 -19.21
N MET A 7 28.46 15.13 -19.39
CA MET A 7 28.84 16.26 -20.26
C MET A 7 30.12 16.92 -19.79
N LEU A 8 30.25 17.21 -18.50
CA LEU A 8 31.47 17.78 -17.91
C LEU A 8 32.69 16.86 -18.10
N ALA A 9 32.48 15.54 -17.94
CA ALA A 9 33.57 14.57 -18.12
C ALA A 9 34.02 14.49 -19.61
N ILE A 10 33.12 14.60 -20.57
CA ILE A 10 33.44 14.70 -22.01
C ILE A 10 34.24 15.98 -22.29
N LEU A 11 33.80 17.12 -21.76
CA LEU A 11 34.47 18.40 -21.96
C LEU A 11 35.89 18.41 -21.39
N TRP A 12 36.10 17.69 -20.26
CA TRP A 12 37.41 17.66 -19.59
C TRP A 12 38.39 16.65 -20.17
N LYS A 13 37.96 15.40 -20.46
CA LYS A 13 38.83 14.28 -20.85
C LYS A 13 38.58 13.72 -22.25
N GLY A 14 37.61 14.22 -22.99
CA GLY A 14 37.27 13.78 -24.34
C GLY A 14 36.66 12.36 -24.42
N ARG A 15 37.12 11.39 -23.65
CA ARG A 15 36.59 10.01 -23.60
C ARG A 15 36.57 9.49 -22.16
N PRO A 16 35.58 9.87 -21.37
CA PRO A 16 35.48 9.41 -19.99
C PRO A 16 35.09 7.93 -19.93
N GLU A 17 35.68 7.21 -18.98
CA GLU A 17 35.33 5.83 -18.68
C GLU A 17 33.91 5.79 -18.06
N PRO A 18 32.94 5.07 -18.65
CA PRO A 18 31.54 5.12 -18.23
C PRO A 18 31.29 4.78 -16.76
N TRP A 19 31.99 3.76 -16.23
CA TRP A 19 31.84 3.36 -14.84
C TRP A 19 32.37 4.42 -13.85
N ARG A 20 33.43 5.14 -14.21
CA ARG A 20 33.93 6.25 -13.36
C ARG A 20 32.94 7.41 -13.33
N VAL A 21 32.34 7.75 -14.46
CA VAL A 21 31.31 8.80 -14.52
C VAL A 21 30.08 8.40 -13.72
N TRP A 22 29.66 7.15 -13.84
CA TRP A 22 28.55 6.61 -13.05
C TRP A 22 28.83 6.67 -11.54
N SER A 23 30.02 6.23 -11.11
CA SER A 23 30.43 6.29 -9.69
C SER A 23 30.53 7.73 -9.18
N LEU A 24 31.10 8.65 -9.98
CA LEU A 24 31.19 10.06 -9.60
C LEU A 24 29.80 10.71 -9.44
N ALA A 25 28.87 10.43 -10.36
CA ALA A 25 27.50 10.91 -10.27
C ALA A 25 26.79 10.37 -9.02
N LEU A 26 27.01 9.09 -8.68
CA LEU A 26 26.51 8.46 -7.46
C LEU A 26 27.04 9.19 -6.21
N TRP A 27 28.34 9.38 -6.13
CA TRP A 27 28.99 10.11 -5.03
C TRP A 27 28.46 11.54 -4.88
N MET A 28 28.32 12.27 -5.98
CA MET A 28 27.79 13.64 -5.96
C MET A 28 26.38 13.70 -5.42
N ILE A 29 25.49 12.80 -5.84
CA ILE A 29 24.11 12.79 -5.34
C ILE A 29 24.08 12.45 -3.85
N LEU A 30 24.84 11.45 -3.40
CA LEU A 30 24.87 11.06 -2.00
C LEU A 30 25.48 12.15 -1.08
N LEU A 31 26.39 12.97 -1.59
CA LEU A 31 26.91 14.13 -0.86
C LEU A 31 25.90 15.27 -0.77
N LEU A 32 25.11 15.51 -1.84
CA LEU A 32 24.14 16.59 -1.89
C LEU A 32 22.81 16.24 -1.18
N ASP A 33 22.35 14.99 -1.32
CA ASP A 33 21.14 14.48 -0.72
C ASP A 33 21.35 13.02 -0.24
N PRO A 34 21.89 12.83 0.97
CA PRO A 34 22.12 11.49 1.53
C PRO A 34 20.83 10.69 1.68
N LEU A 35 19.67 11.35 1.78
CA LEU A 35 18.38 10.70 1.91
C LEU A 35 17.80 10.21 0.57
N SER A 36 18.46 10.50 -0.55
CA SER A 36 18.07 10.00 -1.87
C SER A 36 17.97 8.47 -1.94
N VAL A 37 18.77 7.75 -1.14
CA VAL A 37 18.71 6.28 -1.00
C VAL A 37 17.36 5.75 -0.52
N LEU A 38 16.52 6.59 0.06
CA LEU A 38 15.18 6.23 0.51
C LEU A 38 14.13 6.33 -0.62
N ARG A 39 14.50 6.83 -1.79
CA ARG A 39 13.60 7.03 -2.93
C ARG A 39 13.80 5.93 -3.97
N ALA A 40 12.69 5.32 -4.41
CA ALA A 40 12.72 4.31 -5.48
C ALA A 40 13.39 4.82 -6.76
N GLY A 41 13.13 6.08 -7.15
CA GLY A 41 13.69 6.70 -8.35
C GLY A 41 15.22 6.77 -8.35
N PHE A 42 15.86 6.93 -7.21
CA PHE A 42 17.32 6.86 -7.07
C PHE A 42 17.85 5.50 -7.52
N TRP A 43 17.33 4.42 -6.91
CA TRP A 43 17.77 3.06 -7.20
C TRP A 43 17.46 2.64 -8.64
N LEU A 44 16.25 2.93 -9.13
CA LEU A 44 15.85 2.59 -10.50
C LEU A 44 16.72 3.30 -11.54
N SER A 45 17.02 4.59 -11.34
CA SER A 45 17.85 5.36 -12.29
C SER A 45 19.30 4.86 -12.31
N PHE A 46 19.91 4.68 -11.14
CA PHE A 46 21.30 4.21 -11.09
C PHE A 46 21.45 2.76 -11.52
N ALA A 47 20.53 1.89 -11.14
CA ALA A 47 20.51 0.49 -11.57
C ALA A 47 20.27 0.36 -13.07
N ALA A 48 19.37 1.15 -13.67
CA ALA A 48 19.15 1.12 -15.12
C ALA A 48 20.41 1.47 -15.89
N VAL A 49 21.13 2.53 -15.51
CA VAL A 49 22.40 2.89 -16.18
C VAL A 49 23.47 1.83 -15.95
N ALA A 50 23.62 1.30 -14.73
CA ALA A 50 24.55 0.22 -14.42
C ALA A 50 24.27 -1.04 -15.28
N LEU A 51 22.97 -1.41 -15.42
CA LEU A 51 22.57 -2.53 -16.28
C LEU A 51 22.88 -2.29 -17.76
N ILE A 52 22.64 -1.08 -18.27
CA ILE A 52 23.01 -0.73 -19.64
C ILE A 52 24.52 -0.88 -19.83
N LEU A 53 25.33 -0.36 -18.91
CA LEU A 53 26.77 -0.49 -18.96
C LEU A 53 27.20 -1.98 -18.91
N LEU A 54 26.63 -2.77 -18.02
CA LEU A 54 26.90 -4.21 -17.91
C LEU A 54 26.52 -4.98 -19.19
N LEU A 55 25.35 -4.67 -19.78
CA LEU A 55 24.87 -5.34 -20.98
C LEU A 55 25.59 -4.93 -22.24
N THR A 56 26.24 -3.76 -22.25
CA THR A 56 26.98 -3.23 -23.41
C THR A 56 28.49 -3.44 -23.30
N ALA A 57 29.05 -3.48 -22.07
CA ALA A 57 30.46 -3.71 -21.86
C ALA A 57 30.86 -5.18 -22.12
N GLY A 58 32.04 -5.39 -22.72
CA GLY A 58 32.66 -6.70 -22.87
C GLY A 58 31.97 -7.69 -23.84
N ARG A 59 30.92 -7.26 -24.53
CA ARG A 59 30.21 -8.08 -25.54
C ARG A 59 30.69 -7.75 -26.96
N SER A 60 31.92 -8.16 -27.29
CA SER A 60 32.63 -7.85 -28.54
C SER A 60 32.16 -8.63 -29.79
N GLY A 61 31.05 -9.38 -29.71
CA GLY A 61 30.50 -10.08 -30.89
C GLY A 61 29.78 -9.15 -31.86
N ARG A 62 29.81 -9.50 -33.19
CA ARG A 62 29.03 -8.82 -34.23
C ARG A 62 27.52 -8.99 -34.06
N ARG A 63 26.92 -8.32 -33.06
CA ARG A 63 25.46 -8.29 -32.90
C ARG A 63 24.86 -7.20 -33.80
N SER A 64 23.74 -7.51 -34.45
CA SER A 64 22.98 -6.51 -35.19
C SER A 64 22.45 -5.42 -34.25
N ARG A 65 22.17 -4.22 -34.77
CA ARG A 65 21.58 -3.10 -34.00
C ARG A 65 20.29 -3.53 -33.29
N ARG A 66 19.44 -4.33 -33.98
CA ARG A 66 18.20 -4.88 -33.42
C ARG A 66 18.46 -5.81 -32.21
N GLN A 67 19.43 -6.72 -32.35
CA GLN A 67 19.80 -7.64 -31.25
C GLN A 67 20.34 -6.91 -30.05
N ARG A 68 21.10 -5.84 -30.22
CA ARG A 68 21.58 -4.99 -29.10
C ARG A 68 20.41 -4.30 -28.40
N LEU A 69 19.49 -3.69 -29.17
CA LEU A 69 18.30 -3.03 -28.64
C LEU A 69 17.45 -4.00 -27.81
N LEU A 70 17.12 -5.16 -28.34
CA LEU A 70 16.36 -6.19 -27.63
C LEU A 70 17.08 -6.69 -26.37
N THR A 71 18.41 -6.90 -26.45
CA THR A 71 19.20 -7.33 -25.29
C THR A 71 19.14 -6.29 -24.16
N VAL A 72 19.28 -5.00 -24.49
CA VAL A 72 19.19 -3.93 -23.49
C VAL A 72 17.78 -3.83 -22.93
N GLN A 73 16.76 -3.88 -23.80
CA GLN A 73 15.36 -3.75 -23.39
C GLN A 73 14.93 -4.87 -22.44
N PHE A 74 15.12 -6.13 -22.84
CA PHE A 74 14.79 -7.27 -21.98
C PHE A 74 15.72 -7.35 -20.76
N GLY A 75 16.99 -6.99 -20.91
CA GLY A 75 17.93 -6.97 -19.81
C GLY A 75 17.59 -5.91 -18.75
N LEU A 76 17.05 -4.75 -19.14
CA LEU A 76 16.54 -3.74 -18.22
C LEU A 76 15.30 -4.23 -17.49
N VAL A 77 14.31 -4.78 -18.20
CA VAL A 77 13.10 -5.30 -17.57
C VAL A 77 13.44 -6.38 -16.55
N PHE A 78 14.24 -7.38 -16.95
CA PHE A 78 14.68 -8.44 -16.05
C PHE A 78 15.55 -7.93 -14.90
N GLY A 79 16.51 -7.06 -15.22
CA GLY A 79 17.48 -6.55 -14.25
C GLY A 79 16.87 -5.63 -13.21
N LEU A 80 15.82 -4.88 -13.56
CA LEU A 80 15.12 -3.99 -12.63
C LEU A 80 14.02 -4.72 -11.83
N THR A 81 13.61 -5.92 -12.24
CA THR A 81 12.55 -6.70 -11.56
C THR A 81 12.74 -6.79 -10.04
N PRO A 82 13.93 -7.10 -9.47
CA PRO A 82 14.10 -7.16 -8.02
C PRO A 82 13.80 -5.83 -7.33
N LEU A 83 14.22 -4.72 -7.93
CA LEU A 83 13.96 -3.38 -7.38
C LEU A 83 12.48 -2.99 -7.50
N LEU A 84 11.85 -3.26 -8.63
CA LEU A 84 10.41 -3.04 -8.82
C LEU A 84 9.60 -3.85 -7.83
N TRP A 85 9.99 -5.08 -7.59
CA TRP A 85 9.32 -5.94 -6.60
C TRP A 85 9.46 -5.40 -5.18
N VAL A 86 10.66 -5.00 -4.77
CA VAL A 86 10.89 -4.44 -3.41
C VAL A 86 10.11 -3.16 -3.17
N TRP A 87 10.04 -2.26 -4.18
CA TRP A 87 9.44 -0.94 -4.00
C TRP A 87 7.96 -0.90 -4.29
N PHE A 88 7.49 -1.65 -5.27
CA PHE A 88 6.11 -1.54 -5.78
C PHE A 88 5.32 -2.83 -5.66
N GLN A 89 5.99 -3.99 -5.41
CA GLN A 89 5.38 -5.33 -5.35
C GLN A 89 4.56 -5.69 -6.61
N GLN A 90 4.87 -5.02 -7.71
CA GLN A 90 4.22 -5.15 -9.00
C GLN A 90 5.26 -5.25 -10.11
N ILE A 91 4.99 -6.10 -11.08
CA ILE A 91 5.78 -6.22 -12.30
C ILE A 91 4.83 -6.08 -13.47
N SER A 92 5.09 -5.08 -14.34
CA SER A 92 4.33 -4.92 -15.57
C SER A 92 4.89 -5.82 -16.67
N LEU A 93 4.08 -6.74 -17.16
CA LEU A 93 4.44 -7.62 -18.27
C LEU A 93 4.39 -6.89 -19.62
N SER A 94 3.64 -5.80 -19.73
CA SER A 94 3.60 -4.94 -20.92
C SER A 94 4.73 -3.91 -20.95
N ALA A 95 5.50 -3.73 -19.87
CA ALA A 95 6.58 -2.75 -19.79
C ALA A 95 7.61 -2.83 -20.94
N PRO A 96 8.05 -4.01 -21.42
CA PRO A 96 8.95 -4.09 -22.58
C PRO A 96 8.38 -3.43 -23.83
N ILE A 97 7.08 -3.64 -24.10
CA ILE A 97 6.37 -3.09 -25.27
C ILE A 97 6.16 -1.58 -25.07
N ALA A 98 5.67 -1.20 -23.89
CA ALA A 98 5.48 0.21 -23.53
C ALA A 98 6.77 1.01 -23.66
N ASN A 99 7.90 0.51 -23.13
CA ASN A 99 9.20 1.17 -23.22
C ASN A 99 9.75 1.22 -24.65
N LEU A 100 9.54 0.17 -25.45
CA LEU A 100 9.97 0.13 -26.85
C LEU A 100 9.25 1.20 -27.69
N LEU A 101 8.01 1.53 -27.34
CA LEU A 101 7.22 2.57 -27.96
C LEU A 101 7.53 3.96 -27.37
N ALA A 102 7.45 4.09 -26.04
CA ALA A 102 7.50 5.38 -25.37
C ALA A 102 8.88 6.05 -25.44
N ILE A 103 9.97 5.28 -25.26
CA ILE A 103 11.33 5.85 -25.22
C ILE A 103 11.69 6.54 -26.55
N PRO A 104 11.54 5.91 -27.74
CA PRO A 104 11.78 6.60 -29.00
C PRO A 104 10.80 7.74 -29.26
N TRP A 105 9.52 7.54 -28.93
CA TRP A 105 8.49 8.56 -29.16
C TRP A 105 8.78 9.84 -28.38
N VAL A 106 9.02 9.73 -27.09
CA VAL A 106 9.37 10.89 -26.25
C VAL A 106 10.72 11.48 -26.67
N GLY A 107 11.74 10.64 -26.86
CA GLY A 107 13.11 11.09 -27.11
C GLY A 107 13.29 11.74 -28.49
N PHE A 108 12.60 11.28 -29.54
CA PHE A 108 12.80 11.78 -30.90
C PHE A 108 11.68 12.70 -31.43
N LEU A 109 10.49 12.69 -30.79
CA LEU A 109 9.38 13.52 -31.23
C LEU A 109 9.02 14.60 -30.18
N VAL A 110 8.62 14.16 -28.97
CA VAL A 110 8.08 15.09 -27.96
C VAL A 110 9.16 16.06 -27.46
N VAL A 111 10.29 15.55 -26.98
CA VAL A 111 11.36 16.39 -26.38
C VAL A 111 11.98 17.35 -27.37
N PRO A 112 12.33 16.96 -28.62
CA PRO A 112 12.87 17.92 -29.62
C PRO A 112 11.88 19.04 -29.96
N LEU A 113 10.59 18.73 -30.13
CA LEU A 113 9.56 19.75 -30.40
C LEU A 113 9.36 20.70 -29.22
N LEU A 114 9.33 20.15 -28.01
CA LEU A 114 9.23 20.93 -26.78
C LEU A 114 10.42 21.90 -26.63
N LEU A 115 11.65 21.40 -26.84
CA LEU A 115 12.85 22.24 -26.79
C LEU A 115 12.86 23.30 -27.90
N ALA A 116 12.48 22.93 -29.13
CA ALA A 116 12.37 23.88 -30.24
C ALA A 116 11.31 24.96 -29.93
N GLY A 117 10.14 24.58 -29.37
CA GLY A 117 9.11 25.53 -28.96
C GLY A 117 9.62 26.52 -27.91
N ILE A 118 10.33 26.04 -26.87
CA ILE A 118 10.95 26.90 -25.87
C ILE A 118 11.99 27.85 -26.49
N LEU A 119 12.83 27.36 -27.38
CA LEU A 119 13.85 28.20 -28.07
C LEU A 119 13.23 29.25 -29.00
N CYS A 120 12.08 28.97 -29.59
CA CYS A 120 11.35 29.92 -30.44
C CYS A 120 10.60 31.00 -29.68
N LEU A 121 10.34 30.80 -28.39
CA LEU A 121 9.53 31.69 -27.56
C LEU A 121 9.99 33.20 -27.63
N PRO A 122 11.30 33.52 -27.55
CA PRO A 122 11.78 34.90 -27.63
C PRO A 122 11.61 35.52 -29.01
N PHE A 123 11.43 34.70 -30.09
CA PHE A 123 11.43 35.16 -31.48
C PHE A 123 10.02 35.19 -32.08
N SER A 124 9.18 34.26 -31.74
CA SER A 124 7.83 34.10 -32.27
C SER A 124 6.95 33.27 -31.34
N SER A 125 6.00 33.93 -30.68
CA SER A 125 5.01 33.26 -29.83
C SER A 125 4.14 32.28 -30.64
N LEU A 126 3.73 32.69 -31.85
CA LEU A 126 2.89 31.82 -32.71
C LEU A 126 3.59 30.50 -33.07
N LEU A 127 4.87 30.54 -33.45
CA LEU A 127 5.65 29.34 -33.77
C LEU A 127 5.90 28.50 -32.50
N SER A 128 6.18 29.15 -31.39
CA SER A 128 6.32 28.51 -30.09
C SER A 128 5.06 27.75 -29.70
N ASP A 129 3.90 28.43 -29.73
CA ASP A 129 2.61 27.82 -29.36
C ASP A 129 2.25 26.64 -30.26
N TRP A 130 2.54 26.73 -31.58
CA TRP A 130 2.32 25.64 -32.51
C TRP A 130 3.21 24.43 -32.21
N LEU A 131 4.50 24.63 -31.93
CA LEU A 131 5.45 23.54 -31.59
C LEU A 131 5.12 22.90 -30.26
N LEU A 132 4.78 23.71 -29.24
CA LEU A 132 4.38 23.20 -27.92
C LEU A 132 3.04 22.46 -27.99
N GLY A 133 2.08 22.97 -28.76
CA GLY A 133 0.81 22.32 -29.03
C GLY A 133 0.98 20.94 -29.67
N LEU A 134 1.80 20.89 -30.76
CA LEU A 134 2.11 19.62 -31.44
C LEU A 134 2.80 18.62 -30.49
N SER A 135 3.71 19.11 -29.62
CA SER A 135 4.35 18.27 -28.62
C SER A 135 3.34 17.70 -27.61
N ALA A 136 2.36 18.52 -27.18
CA ALA A 136 1.29 18.10 -26.26
C ALA A 136 0.35 17.06 -26.91
N ASP A 137 -0.02 17.27 -28.19
CA ASP A 137 -0.86 16.33 -28.94
C ASP A 137 -0.18 14.97 -29.09
N LEU A 138 1.10 14.95 -29.46
CA LEU A 138 1.89 13.71 -29.55
C LEU A 138 2.01 13.01 -28.19
N LEU A 139 2.15 13.74 -27.11
CA LEU A 139 2.16 13.17 -25.76
C LEU A 139 0.79 12.57 -25.40
N SER A 140 -0.29 13.23 -25.77
CA SER A 140 -1.66 12.75 -25.54
C SER A 140 -1.95 11.46 -26.31
N ILE A 141 -1.49 11.36 -27.57
CA ILE A 141 -1.60 10.12 -28.36
C ILE A 141 -0.80 8.99 -27.69
N LEU A 142 0.43 9.27 -27.27
CA LEU A 142 1.23 8.27 -26.55
C LEU A 142 0.54 7.82 -25.28
N TRP A 143 -0.01 8.76 -24.52
CA TRP A 143 -0.73 8.45 -23.26
C TRP A 143 -1.89 7.50 -23.52
N TRP A 144 -2.73 7.80 -24.52
CA TRP A 144 -3.82 6.93 -24.92
C TRP A 144 -3.35 5.52 -25.30
N LEU A 145 -2.25 5.40 -26.07
CA LEU A 145 -1.68 4.10 -26.42
C LEU A 145 -1.21 3.31 -25.19
N LEU A 146 -0.58 3.98 -24.20
CA LEU A 146 -0.13 3.36 -22.97
C LEU A 146 -1.30 2.91 -22.08
N GLU A 147 -2.39 3.68 -22.05
CA GLU A 147 -3.63 3.28 -21.36
C GLU A 147 -4.22 2.00 -21.94
N GLN A 148 -4.25 1.86 -23.28
CA GLN A 148 -4.71 0.61 -23.91
C GLN A 148 -3.85 -0.60 -23.52
N LEU A 149 -2.53 -0.40 -23.36
CA LEU A 149 -1.63 -1.46 -22.87
C LEU A 149 -1.85 -1.76 -21.39
N ALA A 150 -2.22 -0.77 -20.60
CA ALA A 150 -2.44 -0.92 -19.16
C ALA A 150 -3.71 -1.73 -18.82
N VAL A 151 -4.74 -1.64 -19.66
CA VAL A 151 -6.03 -2.35 -19.48
C VAL A 151 -5.93 -3.85 -19.78
N LEU A 152 -4.84 -4.33 -20.39
CA LEU A 152 -4.69 -5.76 -20.68
C LEU A 152 -4.70 -6.61 -19.41
N PRO A 153 -5.54 -7.66 -19.32
CA PRO A 153 -5.79 -8.42 -18.09
C PRO A 153 -4.55 -9.14 -17.53
N VAL A 154 -3.51 -9.34 -18.34
CA VAL A 154 -2.22 -9.94 -17.92
C VAL A 154 -1.13 -8.90 -17.65
N ASN A 155 -1.45 -7.62 -17.62
CA ASN A 155 -0.43 -6.56 -17.58
C ASN A 155 0.31 -6.50 -16.23
N LEU A 156 -0.38 -6.70 -15.12
CA LEU A 156 0.19 -6.56 -13.78
C LEU A 156 0.28 -7.91 -13.09
N TRP A 157 1.51 -8.34 -12.82
CA TRP A 157 1.76 -9.44 -11.89
C TRP A 157 2.06 -8.85 -10.52
N GLN A 158 1.15 -9.12 -9.58
CA GLN A 158 1.27 -8.72 -8.18
C GLN A 158 1.75 -9.93 -7.37
N SER A 159 2.69 -9.71 -6.47
CA SER A 159 3.21 -10.74 -5.60
C SER A 159 3.32 -10.25 -4.17
N PRO A 160 3.11 -11.12 -3.18
CA PRO A 160 3.27 -10.76 -1.78
C PRO A 160 4.70 -10.29 -1.48
N ALA A 161 4.85 -9.56 -0.38
CA ALA A 161 6.17 -9.16 0.08
C ALA A 161 7.02 -10.37 0.40
N VAL A 162 8.22 -10.39 -0.15
CA VAL A 162 9.20 -11.46 0.06
C VAL A 162 10.22 -10.99 1.10
N SER A 163 10.62 -11.89 2.01
CA SER A 163 11.63 -11.55 3.02
C SER A 163 12.98 -11.19 2.38
N GLY A 164 13.75 -10.31 3.06
CA GLY A 164 14.97 -9.72 2.49
C GLY A 164 15.98 -10.74 1.96
N ILE A 165 16.14 -11.90 2.61
CA ILE A 165 17.10 -12.93 2.16
C ILE A 165 16.67 -13.55 0.82
N TRP A 166 15.39 -13.85 0.64
CA TRP A 166 14.88 -14.44 -0.60
C TRP A 166 14.95 -13.44 -1.76
N MET A 167 14.69 -12.16 -1.47
CA MET A 167 14.84 -11.11 -2.46
C MET A 167 16.30 -10.91 -2.86
N LEU A 168 17.24 -11.02 -1.91
CA LEU A 168 18.67 -10.98 -2.22
C LEU A 168 19.09 -12.15 -3.10
N LEU A 169 18.63 -13.37 -2.79
CA LEU A 169 18.90 -14.56 -3.62
C LEU A 169 18.32 -14.41 -5.03
N PHE A 170 17.10 -13.92 -5.14
CA PHE A 170 16.47 -13.61 -6.44
C PHE A 170 17.28 -12.58 -7.23
N ALA A 171 17.70 -11.48 -6.59
CA ALA A 171 18.51 -10.45 -7.23
C ALA A 171 19.87 -10.99 -7.70
N LEU A 172 20.54 -11.83 -6.89
CA LEU A 172 21.78 -12.51 -7.28
C LEU A 172 21.54 -13.44 -8.46
N GLY A 173 20.44 -14.17 -8.49
CA GLY A 173 20.05 -14.99 -9.63
C GLY A 173 19.85 -14.16 -10.90
N VAL A 174 19.15 -13.03 -10.81
CA VAL A 174 18.95 -12.11 -11.94
C VAL A 174 20.29 -11.57 -12.46
N VAL A 175 21.16 -11.10 -11.57
CA VAL A 175 22.50 -10.62 -11.94
C VAL A 175 23.31 -11.73 -12.61
N GLY A 176 23.34 -12.94 -12.03
CA GLY A 176 24.03 -14.09 -12.59
C GLY A 176 23.54 -14.46 -14.00
N ALA A 177 22.22 -14.40 -14.25
CA ALA A 177 21.64 -14.66 -15.54
C ALA A 177 22.00 -13.59 -16.61
N LEU A 178 22.28 -12.36 -16.19
CA LEU A 178 22.69 -11.25 -17.06
C LEU A 178 24.20 -11.23 -17.34
N LEU A 179 25.01 -11.94 -16.58
CA LEU A 179 26.44 -12.04 -16.80
C LEU A 179 26.76 -12.79 -18.13
N PRO A 180 27.98 -12.63 -18.68
CA PRO A 180 28.38 -13.34 -19.89
C PRO A 180 28.25 -14.86 -19.75
N ARG A 181 27.73 -15.51 -20.80
CA ARG A 181 27.51 -16.98 -20.83
C ARG A 181 28.76 -17.82 -20.56
N ALA A 182 29.93 -17.24 -20.72
CA ALA A 182 31.21 -17.88 -20.44
C ALA A 182 31.36 -18.33 -18.97
N LEU A 183 30.61 -17.73 -18.04
CA LEU A 183 30.62 -18.07 -16.62
C LEU A 183 29.72 -19.25 -16.24
N SER A 184 28.94 -19.78 -17.19
CA SER A 184 28.02 -20.95 -17.01
C SER A 184 27.11 -20.87 -15.75
N LEU A 185 26.74 -19.66 -15.32
CA LEU A 185 25.97 -19.43 -14.10
C LEU A 185 24.45 -19.62 -14.28
N MET A 186 23.96 -19.87 -15.48
CA MET A 186 22.54 -19.94 -15.80
C MET A 186 21.76 -20.96 -14.92
N PRO A 187 22.24 -22.20 -14.71
CA PRO A 187 21.50 -23.16 -13.87
C PRO A 187 21.37 -22.68 -12.41
N VAL A 188 22.46 -22.13 -11.84
CA VAL A 188 22.46 -21.57 -10.48
C VAL A 188 21.54 -20.36 -10.41
N SER A 189 21.56 -19.49 -11.39
CA SER A 189 20.70 -18.31 -11.50
C SER A 189 19.23 -18.70 -11.52
N LEU A 190 18.84 -19.68 -12.32
CA LEU A 190 17.48 -20.20 -12.38
C LEU A 190 17.04 -20.83 -11.06
N LEU A 191 17.93 -21.59 -10.40
CA LEU A 191 17.65 -22.16 -9.08
C LEU A 191 17.38 -21.05 -8.04
N LEU A 192 18.25 -20.04 -7.96
CA LEU A 192 18.09 -18.92 -7.03
C LEU A 192 16.80 -18.13 -7.31
N MET A 193 16.49 -17.88 -8.58
CA MET A 193 15.25 -17.21 -8.95
C MET A 193 13.99 -18.04 -8.63
N SER A 194 14.04 -19.37 -8.78
CA SER A 194 12.88 -20.24 -8.54
C SER A 194 12.49 -20.32 -7.08
N ALA A 195 13.42 -20.12 -6.16
CA ALA A 195 13.18 -20.24 -4.72
C ALA A 195 12.10 -19.27 -4.22
N VAL A 196 12.05 -18.05 -4.79
CA VAL A 196 11.09 -17.01 -4.37
C VAL A 196 9.63 -17.36 -4.69
N PHE A 197 9.38 -18.17 -5.73
CA PHE A 197 8.02 -18.56 -6.14
C PHE A 197 7.39 -19.65 -5.29
N ARG A 198 8.15 -20.23 -4.36
CA ARG A 198 7.68 -21.27 -3.43
C ARG A 198 7.32 -20.70 -2.05
N LEU A 199 7.50 -19.42 -1.84
CA LEU A 199 7.21 -18.79 -0.56
C LEU A 199 5.73 -18.45 -0.49
N GLU A 200 5.07 -19.02 0.49
CA GLU A 200 3.72 -18.63 0.86
C GLU A 200 3.78 -17.44 1.83
N PRO A 201 2.87 -16.46 1.72
CA PRO A 201 2.78 -15.40 2.69
C PRO A 201 2.39 -15.96 4.06
N GLU A 202 2.98 -15.42 5.12
CA GLU A 202 2.57 -15.75 6.48
C GLU A 202 1.07 -15.48 6.69
N ARG A 203 0.38 -16.45 7.30
CA ARG A 203 -1.04 -16.40 7.62
C ARG A 203 -1.26 -16.82 9.07
N PRO A 204 -2.38 -16.41 9.71
CA PRO A 204 -2.80 -17.04 10.96
C PRO A 204 -3.06 -18.53 10.76
N ASP A 205 -2.90 -19.33 11.79
CA ASP A 205 -3.36 -20.70 11.81
C ASP A 205 -4.89 -20.78 12.02
N SER A 206 -5.46 -21.99 11.88
CA SER A 206 -6.90 -22.17 12.11
C SER A 206 -7.25 -21.85 13.56
N GLY A 207 -8.27 -21.02 13.76
CA GLY A 207 -8.70 -20.51 15.06
C GLY A 207 -7.96 -19.27 15.54
N GLU A 208 -6.90 -18.87 14.85
CA GLU A 208 -6.15 -17.64 15.13
C GLU A 208 -6.66 -16.48 14.27
N LEU A 209 -6.40 -15.26 14.71
CA LEU A 209 -6.68 -14.06 13.94
C LEU A 209 -5.54 -13.04 14.04
N TRP A 210 -5.29 -12.35 12.93
CA TRP A 210 -4.47 -11.14 12.93
C TRP A 210 -5.35 -9.94 12.62
N PHE A 211 -5.19 -8.94 13.44
CA PHE A 211 -5.92 -7.69 13.35
C PHE A 211 -4.95 -6.56 13.05
N SER A 212 -5.26 -5.71 12.09
CA SER A 212 -4.44 -4.56 11.72
C SER A 212 -5.29 -3.31 11.65
N LEU A 213 -5.10 -2.38 12.60
CA LEU A 213 -5.59 -1.00 12.49
C LEU A 213 -4.59 -0.21 11.65
N LEU A 214 -5.03 0.22 10.47
CA LEU A 214 -4.17 0.95 9.53
C LEU A 214 -4.13 2.45 9.87
N ASP A 215 -2.98 3.08 9.67
CA ASP A 215 -2.83 4.54 9.81
C ASP A 215 -3.35 5.23 8.54
N VAL A 216 -4.62 5.59 8.56
CA VAL A 216 -5.31 6.32 7.49
C VAL A 216 -5.48 7.81 7.79
N GLY A 217 -4.78 8.32 8.81
CA GLY A 217 -5.01 9.65 9.36
C GLY A 217 -6.27 9.68 10.21
N GLN A 218 -7.11 10.71 10.07
CA GLN A 218 -8.39 10.76 10.76
C GLN A 218 -9.41 9.91 10.00
N GLY A 219 -9.85 8.81 10.62
CA GLY A 219 -10.77 7.83 10.04
C GLY A 219 -10.43 6.41 10.48
N LEU A 220 -11.23 5.46 10.05
CA LEU A 220 -11.10 4.05 10.41
C LEU A 220 -10.81 3.17 9.19
N ALA A 221 -9.83 2.32 9.30
CA ALA A 221 -9.61 1.20 8.40
C ALA A 221 -8.96 0.05 9.15
N VAL A 222 -9.62 -1.09 9.16
CA VAL A 222 -9.20 -2.29 9.85
C VAL A 222 -9.15 -3.46 8.87
N VAL A 223 -8.12 -4.28 8.99
CA VAL A 223 -8.04 -5.57 8.29
C VAL A 223 -8.01 -6.68 9.34
N VAL A 224 -8.93 -7.64 9.21
CA VAL A 224 -8.98 -8.87 10.01
C VAL A 224 -8.64 -10.03 9.08
N GLU A 225 -7.60 -10.77 9.44
CA GLU A 225 -7.08 -11.90 8.66
C GLU A 225 -7.28 -13.19 9.46
N THR A 226 -7.86 -14.20 8.82
CA THR A 226 -7.87 -15.60 9.27
C THR A 226 -7.02 -16.43 8.31
N ARG A 227 -6.96 -17.74 8.49
CA ARG A 227 -6.09 -18.61 7.66
C ARG A 227 -6.31 -18.44 6.16
N HIS A 228 -7.56 -18.43 5.71
CA HIS A 228 -7.91 -18.37 4.29
C HIS A 228 -8.75 -17.16 3.89
N HIS A 229 -9.25 -16.37 4.86
CA HIS A 229 -10.15 -15.26 4.61
C HIS A 229 -9.62 -13.94 5.12
N VAL A 230 -10.06 -12.86 4.47
CA VAL A 230 -9.74 -11.49 4.88
C VAL A 230 -11.00 -10.63 4.87
N LEU A 231 -11.18 -9.88 5.96
CA LEU A 231 -12.22 -8.88 6.12
C LEU A 231 -11.59 -7.49 6.20
N VAL A 232 -12.17 -6.54 5.48
CA VAL A 232 -11.86 -5.11 5.62
C VAL A 232 -13.05 -4.44 6.30
N TYR A 233 -12.81 -3.80 7.43
CA TYR A 233 -13.80 -3.02 8.15
C TYR A 233 -13.44 -1.55 8.03
N ASP A 234 -14.28 -0.79 7.34
CA ASP A 234 -14.09 0.58 6.90
C ASP A 234 -12.85 0.80 5.99
N ALA A 235 -12.82 1.93 5.33
CA ALA A 235 -11.82 2.20 4.29
C ALA A 235 -11.15 3.57 4.41
N GLY A 236 -11.37 4.27 5.54
CA GLY A 236 -10.80 5.58 5.79
C GLY A 236 -11.25 6.66 4.80
N PRO A 237 -10.64 7.85 4.83
CA PRO A 237 -11.09 9.01 4.09
C PRO A 237 -10.66 9.05 2.62
N ALA A 238 -11.45 9.77 1.82
CA ALA A 238 -11.05 10.35 0.54
C ALA A 238 -11.05 11.88 0.62
N PHE A 239 -10.18 12.51 -0.16
CA PHE A 239 -9.98 13.96 -0.16
C PHE A 239 -10.27 14.57 -1.51
N ARG A 240 -10.70 15.83 -1.54
CA ARG A 240 -10.96 16.57 -2.79
C ARG A 240 -9.74 16.71 -3.71
N SER A 241 -8.54 16.49 -3.20
CA SER A 241 -7.30 16.45 -3.99
C SER A 241 -7.15 15.22 -4.87
N GLY A 242 -8.09 14.26 -4.78
CA GLY A 242 -8.00 12.94 -5.41
C GLY A 242 -7.26 11.89 -4.56
N PHE A 243 -6.59 12.29 -3.48
CA PHE A 243 -5.97 11.33 -2.56
C PHE A 243 -7.05 10.57 -1.79
N ASN A 244 -6.93 9.25 -1.71
CA ASN A 244 -7.77 8.39 -0.89
C ASN A 244 -6.94 7.29 -0.22
N THR A 245 -7.43 6.80 0.92
CA THR A 245 -6.74 5.80 1.74
C THR A 245 -6.88 4.38 1.21
N GLY A 246 -7.89 4.11 0.40
CA GLY A 246 -8.05 2.83 -0.28
C GLY A 246 -6.87 2.54 -1.21
N GLU A 247 -6.53 3.50 -2.06
CA GLU A 247 -5.41 3.40 -3.00
C GLU A 247 -4.04 3.50 -2.32
N ALA A 248 -3.91 4.42 -1.35
CA ALA A 248 -2.62 4.74 -0.76
C ALA A 248 -2.20 3.79 0.37
N VAL A 249 -3.14 3.14 1.07
CA VAL A 249 -2.88 2.37 2.28
C VAL A 249 -3.46 0.97 2.20
N ILE A 250 -4.79 0.83 1.99
CA ILE A 250 -5.48 -0.46 2.17
C ILE A 250 -5.13 -1.45 1.07
N ALA A 251 -5.29 -1.07 -0.20
CA ALA A 251 -4.99 -1.97 -1.31
C ALA A 251 -3.51 -2.37 -1.35
N PRO A 252 -2.52 -1.46 -1.16
CA PRO A 252 -1.12 -1.85 -1.03
C PRO A 252 -0.86 -2.79 0.15
N PHE A 253 -1.48 -2.58 1.31
CA PHE A 253 -1.35 -3.47 2.46
C PHE A 253 -1.85 -4.88 2.13
N LEU A 254 -3.03 -5.01 1.54
CA LEU A 254 -3.63 -6.30 1.17
C LEU A 254 -2.78 -7.03 0.10
N VAL A 255 -2.33 -6.31 -0.92
CA VAL A 255 -1.43 -6.87 -1.96
C VAL A 255 -0.11 -7.33 -1.35
N GLN A 256 0.48 -6.55 -0.45
CA GLN A 256 1.70 -6.91 0.27
C GLN A 256 1.52 -8.18 1.10
N ARG A 257 0.33 -8.35 1.68
CA ARG A 257 -0.06 -9.55 2.41
C ARG A 257 -0.40 -10.72 1.48
N GLY A 258 -0.42 -10.53 0.15
CA GLY A 258 -0.68 -11.55 -0.86
C GLY A 258 -2.16 -11.85 -1.10
N TYR A 259 -3.06 -10.94 -0.71
CA TYR A 259 -4.48 -11.05 -1.03
C TYR A 259 -4.74 -10.56 -2.45
N ARG A 260 -5.56 -11.29 -3.19
CA ARG A 260 -6.05 -10.93 -4.52
C ARG A 260 -7.53 -10.55 -4.52
N HIS A 261 -8.22 -10.87 -3.44
CA HIS A 261 -9.62 -10.51 -3.19
C HIS A 261 -9.81 -10.21 -1.72
N VAL A 262 -10.92 -9.58 -1.40
CA VAL A 262 -11.43 -9.35 -0.06
C VAL A 262 -12.71 -10.16 0.08
N ASP A 263 -12.76 -11.10 1.03
CA ASP A 263 -13.93 -11.96 1.22
C ASP A 263 -15.15 -11.15 1.67
N ARG A 264 -14.92 -10.16 2.53
CA ARG A 264 -15.97 -9.28 3.01
C ARG A 264 -15.43 -7.89 3.32
N MET A 265 -16.11 -6.87 2.78
CA MET A 265 -15.94 -5.49 3.19
C MET A 265 -17.16 -5.06 4.01
N VAL A 266 -16.91 -4.54 5.19
CA VAL A 266 -17.92 -3.98 6.09
C VAL A 266 -17.70 -2.48 6.15
N ILE A 267 -18.69 -1.70 5.73
CA ILE A 267 -18.71 -0.25 5.90
C ILE A 267 -19.65 0.06 7.06
N SER A 268 -19.10 0.52 8.16
CA SER A 268 -19.84 0.77 9.38
C SER A 268 -21.04 1.70 9.13
N HIS A 269 -20.78 2.85 8.51
CA HIS A 269 -21.75 3.87 8.11
C HIS A 269 -21.21 4.71 6.93
N SER A 270 -21.97 5.71 6.47
CA SER A 270 -21.70 6.39 5.19
C SER A 270 -20.78 7.61 5.29
N ASP A 271 -20.20 7.95 6.45
CA ASP A 271 -19.32 9.10 6.59
C ASP A 271 -17.98 8.90 5.86
N ASN A 272 -17.46 9.99 5.30
CA ASN A 272 -16.29 9.95 4.41
C ASN A 272 -15.04 9.33 5.04
N ASP A 273 -14.83 9.48 6.33
CA ASP A 273 -13.68 8.93 7.05
C ASP A 273 -13.80 7.41 7.34
N HIS A 274 -14.89 6.80 6.88
CA HIS A 274 -15.16 5.35 6.91
C HIS A 274 -15.29 4.74 5.52
N ILE A 275 -16.03 5.40 4.60
CA ILE A 275 -16.30 4.88 3.25
C ILE A 275 -15.33 5.39 2.19
N GLY A 276 -14.66 6.53 2.41
CA GLY A 276 -13.99 7.31 1.36
C GLY A 276 -13.00 6.53 0.49
N GLY A 277 -12.26 5.60 1.06
CA GLY A 277 -11.29 4.78 0.32
C GLY A 277 -11.87 3.53 -0.35
N ALA A 278 -13.12 3.19 -0.11
CA ALA A 278 -13.66 1.87 -0.49
C ALA A 278 -13.72 1.66 -2.01
N GLU A 279 -14.09 2.67 -2.79
CA GLU A 279 -14.15 2.58 -4.25
C GLU A 279 -12.79 2.22 -4.85
N ALA A 280 -11.71 2.84 -4.36
CA ALA A 280 -10.35 2.53 -4.81
C ALA A 280 -9.89 1.11 -4.43
N VAL A 281 -10.44 0.52 -3.35
CA VAL A 281 -10.20 -0.89 -3.04
C VAL A 281 -10.92 -1.77 -4.06
N PHE A 282 -12.17 -1.44 -4.48
CA PHE A 282 -12.91 -2.19 -5.50
C PHE A 282 -12.25 -2.15 -6.89
N GLU A 283 -11.58 -1.05 -7.22
CA GLU A 283 -10.84 -0.92 -8.47
C GLU A 283 -9.58 -1.81 -8.53
N ARG A 284 -9.02 -2.15 -7.36
CA ARG A 284 -7.75 -2.86 -7.24
C ARG A 284 -7.89 -4.35 -6.88
N LEU A 285 -8.95 -4.71 -6.17
CA LEU A 285 -9.18 -6.04 -5.62
C LEU A 285 -10.65 -6.45 -5.80
N ASP A 286 -10.87 -7.72 -6.09
CA ASP A 286 -12.22 -8.27 -6.10
C ASP A 286 -12.77 -8.30 -4.66
N VAL A 287 -13.92 -7.67 -4.42
CA VAL A 287 -14.63 -7.72 -3.14
C VAL A 287 -15.85 -8.61 -3.29
N LEU A 288 -15.84 -9.76 -2.61
CA LEU A 288 -16.85 -10.81 -2.80
C LEU A 288 -18.18 -10.47 -2.14
N ALA A 289 -18.15 -9.85 -0.96
CA ALA A 289 -19.35 -9.42 -0.24
C ALA A 289 -19.17 -8.04 0.36
N ILE A 290 -20.20 -7.19 0.26
CA ILE A 290 -20.24 -5.85 0.86
C ILE A 290 -21.39 -5.79 1.83
N GLN A 291 -21.11 -5.36 3.05
CA GLN A 291 -22.11 -5.13 4.08
C GLN A 291 -21.95 -3.73 4.67
N SER A 292 -23.08 -3.11 5.00
CA SER A 292 -23.08 -1.77 5.60
C SER A 292 -24.26 -1.57 6.54
N GLY A 293 -24.10 -0.66 7.50
CA GLY A 293 -25.20 -0.14 8.29
C GLY A 293 -26.19 0.66 7.45
N GLU A 294 -25.71 1.31 6.38
CA GLU A 294 -26.50 2.19 5.50
C GLU A 294 -26.36 1.82 4.01
N PRO A 295 -26.76 0.62 3.58
CA PRO A 295 -26.55 0.19 2.20
C PRO A 295 -27.25 1.10 1.17
N GLY A 296 -28.36 1.76 1.55
CA GLY A 296 -29.05 2.71 0.69
C GLY A 296 -28.30 4.02 0.48
N ALA A 297 -27.59 4.51 1.50
CA ALA A 297 -26.81 5.75 1.45
C ALA A 297 -25.52 5.58 0.62
N ILE A 298 -24.89 4.42 0.69
CA ILE A 298 -23.64 4.13 -0.05
C ILE A 298 -23.87 3.86 -1.55
N GLY A 299 -25.13 3.59 -1.98
CA GLY A 299 -25.52 3.49 -3.40
C GLY A 299 -24.95 2.29 -4.18
N TRP A 300 -24.29 1.33 -3.55
CA TRP A 300 -23.74 0.16 -4.22
C TRP A 300 -24.75 -0.98 -4.31
N ALA A 301 -25.12 -1.37 -5.51
CA ALA A 301 -26.16 -2.35 -5.77
C ALA A 301 -25.94 -3.72 -5.10
N ARG A 302 -24.68 -4.07 -4.77
CA ARG A 302 -24.30 -5.34 -4.11
C ARG A 302 -24.24 -5.23 -2.58
N ALA A 303 -24.39 -4.02 -2.01
CA ALA A 303 -24.30 -3.84 -0.58
C ALA A 303 -25.56 -4.38 0.13
N THR A 304 -25.33 -5.18 1.15
CA THR A 304 -26.38 -5.72 2.01
C THR A 304 -26.28 -5.12 3.40
N ARG A 305 -27.40 -5.07 4.14
CA ARG A 305 -27.41 -4.52 5.49
C ARG A 305 -26.78 -5.50 6.48
N CYS A 306 -25.87 -5.04 7.32
CA CYS A 306 -25.49 -5.76 8.51
C CYS A 306 -26.65 -5.77 9.51
N ARG A 307 -26.94 -6.93 10.09
CA ARG A 307 -28.10 -7.12 10.98
C ARG A 307 -27.64 -7.70 12.30
N SER A 308 -28.07 -7.11 13.41
CA SER A 308 -27.85 -7.65 14.73
C SER A 308 -28.23 -9.12 14.82
N GLY A 309 -27.35 -9.95 15.40
CA GLY A 309 -27.52 -11.38 15.53
C GLY A 309 -27.11 -12.22 14.29
N HIS A 310 -26.71 -11.60 13.19
CA HIS A 310 -26.14 -12.35 12.07
C HIS A 310 -24.72 -12.79 12.41
N GLN A 311 -24.47 -14.10 12.29
CA GLN A 311 -23.22 -14.76 12.65
C GLN A 311 -22.64 -15.56 11.48
N TRP A 312 -21.32 -15.71 11.44
CA TRP A 312 -20.62 -16.63 10.55
C TRP A 312 -19.29 -17.08 11.18
N ILE A 313 -18.73 -18.15 10.65
CA ILE A 313 -17.45 -18.71 11.09
C ILE A 313 -16.51 -18.78 9.90
N TRP A 314 -15.29 -18.29 10.07
CA TRP A 314 -14.18 -18.47 9.14
C TRP A 314 -12.98 -19.09 9.86
N ASP A 315 -12.50 -20.20 9.36
CA ASP A 315 -11.30 -20.88 9.87
C ASP A 315 -11.30 -21.09 11.40
N GLY A 316 -12.48 -21.29 12.02
CA GLY A 316 -12.62 -21.46 13.47
C GLY A 316 -12.71 -20.14 14.27
N VAL A 317 -12.71 -18.99 13.60
CA VAL A 317 -12.96 -17.66 14.19
C VAL A 317 -14.43 -17.30 14.02
N HIS A 318 -15.08 -16.86 15.08
CA HIS A 318 -16.50 -16.49 15.10
C HIS A 318 -16.68 -14.99 14.91
N PHE A 319 -17.62 -14.63 14.05
CA PHE A 319 -18.00 -13.25 13.76
C PHE A 319 -19.48 -13.06 14.06
N GLU A 320 -19.84 -11.97 14.71
CA GLU A 320 -21.23 -11.61 15.02
C GLU A 320 -21.46 -10.10 14.93
N TYR A 321 -22.53 -9.68 14.27
CA TYR A 321 -23.01 -8.31 14.39
C TYR A 321 -23.88 -8.13 15.62
N LEU A 322 -23.47 -7.24 16.53
CA LEU A 322 -24.25 -6.87 17.73
C LEU A 322 -25.23 -5.75 17.42
N ALA A 323 -24.92 -4.88 16.44
CA ALA A 323 -25.73 -3.78 15.90
C ALA A 323 -25.47 -3.61 14.39
N PRO A 324 -26.23 -2.86 13.61
CA PRO A 324 -27.29 -1.94 14.05
C PRO A 324 -28.59 -2.66 14.45
N PHE A 325 -29.34 -1.98 15.29
CA PHE A 325 -30.74 -2.28 15.52
C PHE A 325 -31.58 -1.65 14.38
N ASP A 326 -32.87 -1.96 14.28
CA ASP A 326 -33.72 -1.49 13.19
C ASP A 326 -33.80 0.05 13.13
N ARG A 327 -33.77 0.61 11.88
CA ARG A 327 -34.00 2.02 11.54
C ARG A 327 -33.03 3.05 12.11
N GLU A 328 -31.80 2.68 12.35
CA GLU A 328 -30.75 3.61 12.71
C GLU A 328 -30.16 4.31 11.49
N GLU A 329 -29.69 5.55 11.64
CA GLU A 329 -29.07 6.39 10.60
C GLU A 329 -27.76 7.03 11.10
N GLY A 330 -26.88 7.39 10.19
CA GLY A 330 -25.59 8.03 10.48
C GLY A 330 -24.73 7.16 11.41
N ASN A 331 -23.97 7.77 12.30
CA ASN A 331 -23.08 7.11 13.23
C ASN A 331 -23.73 5.92 13.97
N ASN A 332 -24.99 6.08 14.36
CA ASN A 332 -25.73 5.07 15.12
C ASN A 332 -26.19 3.86 14.28
N SER A 333 -26.05 3.93 12.96
CA SER A 333 -26.26 2.78 12.06
C SER A 333 -25.06 1.87 11.95
N SER A 334 -23.93 2.22 12.56
CA SER A 334 -22.66 1.47 12.48
C SER A 334 -22.85 -0.01 12.76
N CYS A 335 -22.23 -0.84 11.90
CA CYS A 335 -22.14 -2.28 12.06
C CYS A 335 -21.21 -2.60 13.25
N VAL A 336 -21.74 -2.85 14.42
CA VAL A 336 -20.92 -3.30 15.56
C VAL A 336 -20.56 -4.76 15.37
N LEU A 337 -19.29 -5.04 15.10
CA LEU A 337 -18.78 -6.38 14.80
C LEU A 337 -17.95 -6.90 15.99
N ARG A 338 -18.36 -8.04 16.51
CA ARG A 338 -17.64 -8.87 17.47
C ARG A 338 -16.93 -9.99 16.73
N VAL A 339 -15.64 -10.15 17.01
CA VAL A 339 -14.82 -11.23 16.42
C VAL A 339 -14.16 -12.01 17.55
N GLU A 340 -14.40 -13.30 17.62
CA GLU A 340 -13.89 -14.19 18.68
C GLU A 340 -12.98 -15.26 18.09
N ALA A 341 -11.73 -15.30 18.52
CA ALA A 341 -10.78 -16.34 18.20
C ALA A 341 -11.09 -17.65 18.95
N ALA A 342 -10.54 -18.76 18.48
CA ALA A 342 -10.78 -20.07 19.10
C ALA A 342 -10.25 -20.19 20.54
N ASP A 343 -9.30 -19.34 20.96
CA ASP A 343 -8.79 -19.27 22.33
C ASP A 343 -9.68 -18.45 23.28
N GLY A 344 -10.79 -17.91 22.78
CA GLY A 344 -11.76 -17.11 23.50
C GLY A 344 -11.46 -15.61 23.56
N ARG A 345 -10.36 -15.12 22.97
CA ARG A 345 -10.07 -13.69 22.87
C ARG A 345 -10.99 -13.00 21.89
N VAL A 346 -11.47 -11.84 22.30
CA VAL A 346 -12.49 -11.07 21.59
C VAL A 346 -11.97 -9.71 21.17
N LEU A 347 -12.22 -9.39 19.89
CA LEU A 347 -12.06 -8.06 19.29
C LEU A 347 -13.46 -7.46 19.07
N LEU A 348 -13.67 -6.21 19.50
CA LEU A 348 -14.88 -5.45 19.26
C LEU A 348 -14.60 -4.24 18.36
N LEU A 349 -15.32 -4.16 17.22
CA LEU A 349 -15.30 -3.08 16.24
C LEU A 349 -16.66 -2.36 16.26
N PRO A 350 -16.80 -1.27 16.99
CA PRO A 350 -18.10 -0.61 17.18
C PRO A 350 -18.44 0.40 16.08
N GLY A 351 -17.49 0.80 15.21
CA GLY A 351 -17.64 1.97 14.35
C GLY A 351 -17.84 3.24 15.17
N ASP A 352 -18.72 4.11 14.72
CA ASP A 352 -18.94 5.43 15.33
C ASP A 352 -20.22 5.51 16.18
N ILE A 353 -20.66 4.36 16.74
CA ILE A 353 -21.81 4.38 17.65
C ILE A 353 -21.65 5.41 18.76
N GLU A 354 -22.77 6.01 19.13
CA GLU A 354 -22.83 7.02 20.18
C GLU A 354 -23.59 6.49 21.40
N ARG A 355 -23.65 7.30 22.45
CA ARG A 355 -24.27 6.99 23.74
C ARG A 355 -25.56 6.19 23.65
N ARG A 356 -26.45 6.52 22.69
CA ARG A 356 -27.76 5.86 22.56
C ARG A 356 -27.63 4.38 22.23
N ILE A 357 -26.78 4.04 21.28
CA ILE A 357 -26.56 2.64 20.88
C ILE A 357 -25.72 1.91 21.93
N GLU A 358 -24.74 2.57 22.53
CA GLU A 358 -23.97 2.01 23.64
C GLU A 358 -24.88 1.59 24.80
N GLN A 359 -25.82 2.46 25.22
CA GLN A 359 -26.81 2.12 26.23
C GLN A 359 -27.72 0.96 25.84
N GLN A 360 -28.12 0.90 24.57
CA GLN A 360 -28.94 -0.18 24.07
C GLN A 360 -28.17 -1.51 24.06
N LEU A 361 -26.91 -1.49 23.63
CA LEU A 361 -26.02 -2.66 23.66
C LEU A 361 -25.82 -3.17 25.11
N VAL A 362 -25.54 -2.28 26.04
CA VAL A 362 -25.41 -2.65 27.48
C VAL A 362 -26.67 -3.32 28.01
N ARG A 363 -27.87 -2.83 27.64
CA ARG A 363 -29.14 -3.42 28.11
C ARG A 363 -29.45 -4.77 27.46
N GLN A 364 -29.14 -4.94 26.16
CA GLN A 364 -29.60 -6.08 25.37
C GLN A 364 -28.53 -7.15 25.16
N ARG A 365 -27.24 -6.78 25.22
CA ARG A 365 -26.11 -7.63 24.84
C ARG A 365 -25.00 -7.68 25.88
N TYR A 366 -25.29 -7.33 27.12
CA TYR A 366 -24.28 -7.20 28.19
C TYR A 366 -23.24 -8.32 28.24
N PRO A 367 -23.61 -9.62 28.19
CA PRO A 367 -22.62 -10.70 28.25
C PRO A 367 -21.75 -10.80 26.98
N GLN A 368 -22.28 -10.40 25.80
CA GLN A 368 -21.57 -10.46 24.53
C GLN A 368 -20.68 -9.23 24.29
N LEU A 369 -20.73 -8.20 25.13
CA LEU A 369 -19.91 -6.99 24.98
C LEU A 369 -18.48 -7.18 25.46
N ALA A 370 -18.23 -8.09 26.40
CA ALA A 370 -16.89 -8.33 26.91
C ALA A 370 -15.89 -8.60 25.78
N ALA A 371 -14.80 -7.85 25.76
CA ALA A 371 -13.80 -7.94 24.70
C ALA A 371 -12.42 -7.52 25.22
N ASP A 372 -11.38 -8.29 24.85
CA ASP A 372 -9.99 -8.02 25.22
C ASP A 372 -9.43 -6.80 24.44
N ILE A 373 -9.91 -6.63 23.21
CA ILE A 373 -9.45 -5.57 22.30
C ILE A 373 -10.64 -4.77 21.81
N LEU A 374 -10.60 -3.45 22.02
CA LEU A 374 -11.64 -2.52 21.58
C LEU A 374 -11.03 -1.46 20.65
N VAL A 375 -11.62 -1.26 19.47
CA VAL A 375 -11.43 0.00 18.75
C VAL A 375 -12.36 1.04 19.37
N ALA A 376 -11.81 2.19 19.77
CA ALA A 376 -12.58 3.20 20.47
C ALA A 376 -13.74 3.73 19.61
N PRO A 377 -14.99 3.67 20.07
CA PRO A 377 -16.13 4.18 19.32
C PRO A 377 -15.92 5.66 18.95
N HIS A 378 -16.27 6.00 17.73
CA HIS A 378 -16.24 7.38 17.20
C HIS A 378 -14.90 8.08 17.49
N HIS A 379 -13.80 7.35 17.29
CA HIS A 379 -12.42 7.79 17.47
C HIS A 379 -12.08 8.35 18.87
N GLY A 380 -12.89 8.05 19.86
CA GLY A 380 -12.78 8.64 21.20
C GLY A 380 -13.43 10.00 21.33
N SER A 381 -14.56 10.23 20.62
CA SER A 381 -15.42 11.41 20.77
C SER A 381 -16.09 11.42 22.15
N ARG A 382 -16.43 12.62 22.66
CA ARG A 382 -17.21 12.75 23.90
C ARG A 382 -18.65 12.25 23.80
N THR A 383 -19.18 12.07 22.57
CA THR A 383 -20.54 11.56 22.35
C THR A 383 -20.64 10.06 22.55
N SER A 384 -19.50 9.37 22.67
CA SER A 384 -19.37 7.93 22.83
C SER A 384 -18.53 7.51 24.05
N SER A 385 -18.31 6.22 24.19
CA SER A 385 -17.53 5.60 25.28
C SER A 385 -18.09 5.97 26.66
N ILE A 386 -19.41 5.82 26.88
CA ILE A 386 -20.01 6.04 28.19
C ILE A 386 -19.44 5.04 29.23
N ALA A 387 -19.43 5.42 30.49
CA ALA A 387 -18.81 4.62 31.55
C ALA A 387 -19.40 3.20 31.62
N GLU A 388 -20.72 3.06 31.52
CA GLU A 388 -21.41 1.76 31.54
C GLU A 388 -21.01 0.86 30.37
N PHE A 389 -20.74 1.42 29.18
CA PHE A 389 -20.27 0.68 28.02
C PHE A 389 -18.81 0.26 28.22
N VAL A 390 -17.96 1.19 28.66
CA VAL A 390 -16.53 0.93 28.92
C VAL A 390 -16.36 -0.18 29.96
N GLU A 391 -17.15 -0.15 31.04
CA GLU A 391 -17.16 -1.18 32.08
C GLU A 391 -17.69 -2.54 31.55
N ALA A 392 -18.77 -2.50 30.75
CA ALA A 392 -19.34 -3.71 30.16
C ALA A 392 -18.42 -4.41 29.15
N VAL A 393 -17.63 -3.65 28.42
CA VAL A 393 -16.62 -4.20 27.50
C VAL A 393 -15.38 -4.65 28.26
N GLY A 394 -14.89 -3.87 29.23
CA GLY A 394 -13.73 -4.17 30.07
C GLY A 394 -12.45 -4.52 29.30
N PRO A 395 -12.04 -3.74 28.28
CA PRO A 395 -10.97 -4.12 27.39
C PRO A 395 -9.58 -4.02 28.05
N ASP A 396 -8.69 -4.98 27.73
CA ASP A 396 -7.27 -4.89 28.04
C ASP A 396 -6.56 -3.85 27.18
N TYR A 397 -6.96 -3.77 25.90
CA TYR A 397 -6.38 -2.85 24.91
C TYR A 397 -7.47 -2.00 24.25
N VAL A 398 -7.24 -0.69 24.22
CA VAL A 398 -8.08 0.26 23.47
C VAL A 398 -7.25 0.93 22.39
N LEU A 399 -7.76 0.91 21.16
CA LEU A 399 -7.11 1.46 19.99
C LEU A 399 -7.88 2.68 19.49
N PHE A 400 -7.22 3.84 19.44
CA PHE A 400 -7.80 5.08 18.92
C PHE A 400 -7.38 5.30 17.46
N PRO A 401 -8.32 5.20 16.50
CA PRO A 401 -8.06 5.47 15.08
C PRO A 401 -8.09 6.98 14.80
N VAL A 402 -6.99 7.68 15.09
CA VAL A 402 -6.91 9.15 15.04
C VAL A 402 -5.75 9.63 14.20
N GLY A 403 -5.95 10.79 13.54
CA GLY A 403 -4.91 11.46 12.77
C GLY A 403 -4.00 12.33 13.64
N TYR A 404 -2.74 12.46 13.23
CA TYR A 404 -1.81 13.36 13.87
C TYR A 404 -2.31 14.82 13.81
N ARG A 405 -2.39 15.47 15.00
CA ARG A 405 -2.93 16.84 15.14
C ARG A 405 -4.31 17.01 14.50
N ASN A 406 -5.19 16.00 14.68
CA ASN A 406 -6.53 16.06 14.12
C ASN A 406 -7.31 17.28 14.65
N ARG A 407 -8.08 17.91 13.75
CA ARG A 407 -8.86 19.12 14.06
C ARG A 407 -9.95 18.94 15.12
N PHE A 408 -10.34 17.68 15.37
CA PHE A 408 -11.39 17.36 16.32
C PHE A 408 -10.88 17.27 17.75
N GLY A 409 -9.55 17.19 17.95
CA GLY A 409 -8.92 16.97 19.23
C GLY A 409 -9.27 15.60 19.85
N PHE A 410 -9.38 14.58 18.98
CA PHE A 410 -9.58 13.19 19.41
C PHE A 410 -8.24 12.49 19.70
N PRO A 411 -8.21 11.51 20.63
CA PRO A 411 -9.29 11.18 21.58
C PRO A 411 -9.48 12.30 22.62
N ARG A 412 -10.71 12.48 23.08
CA ARG A 412 -11.02 13.47 24.12
C ARG A 412 -10.45 13.03 25.47
N PRO A 413 -9.90 13.97 26.28
CA PRO A 413 -9.29 13.63 27.57
C PRO A 413 -10.23 12.88 28.52
N GLU A 414 -11.51 13.29 28.57
CA GLU A 414 -12.53 12.62 29.39
C GLU A 414 -12.81 11.17 28.97
N VAL A 415 -12.64 10.85 27.67
CA VAL A 415 -12.76 9.47 27.16
C VAL A 415 -11.53 8.66 27.55
N VAL A 416 -10.35 9.24 27.35
CA VAL A 416 -9.08 8.61 27.75
C VAL A 416 -9.09 8.27 29.24
N GLU A 417 -9.63 9.17 30.07
CA GLU A 417 -9.69 8.96 31.53
C GLU A 417 -10.60 7.79 31.93
N ARG A 418 -11.73 7.58 31.20
CA ARG A 418 -12.61 6.43 31.44
C ARG A 418 -11.90 5.10 31.22
N TYR A 419 -11.14 5.00 30.11
CA TYR A 419 -10.36 3.79 29.83
C TYR A 419 -9.17 3.62 30.76
N ARG A 420 -8.56 4.72 31.21
CA ARG A 420 -7.49 4.69 32.22
C ARG A 420 -8.03 4.19 33.58
N ALA A 421 -9.24 4.60 33.95
CA ALA A 421 -9.86 4.21 35.24
C ALA A 421 -10.08 2.70 35.37
N ILE A 422 -10.30 1.99 34.26
CA ILE A 422 -10.42 0.52 34.21
C ILE A 422 -9.08 -0.20 33.99
N GLY A 423 -7.97 0.54 33.88
CA GLY A 423 -6.63 -0.05 33.67
C GLY A 423 -6.30 -0.47 32.25
N ALA A 424 -7.08 -0.07 31.24
CA ALA A 424 -6.85 -0.44 29.86
C ALA A 424 -5.55 0.16 29.29
N SER A 425 -4.82 -0.64 28.52
CA SER A 425 -3.67 -0.19 27.72
C SER A 425 -4.16 0.54 26.48
N MET A 426 -3.72 1.76 26.27
CA MET A 426 -4.19 2.62 25.18
C MET A 426 -3.11 2.83 24.12
N LEU A 427 -3.49 2.69 22.86
CA LEU A 427 -2.65 2.97 21.68
C LEU A 427 -3.44 3.83 20.69
N ASP A 428 -2.77 4.73 20.00
CA ASP A 428 -3.36 5.51 18.92
C ASP A 428 -2.56 5.39 17.62
N SER A 429 -3.25 5.51 16.49
CA SER A 429 -2.62 5.40 15.16
C SER A 429 -1.73 6.59 14.81
N ALA A 430 -1.96 7.77 15.43
CA ALA A 430 -1.15 8.96 15.19
C ALA A 430 0.28 8.82 15.72
N GLU A 431 0.46 8.20 16.90
CA GLU A 431 1.77 7.97 17.51
C GLU A 431 2.38 6.63 17.10
N SER A 432 1.55 5.59 17.07
CA SER A 432 1.99 4.21 16.80
C SER A 432 2.21 3.91 15.31
N GLY A 433 1.57 4.67 14.40
CA GLY A 433 1.37 4.27 13.01
C GLY A 433 0.35 3.14 12.94
N ALA A 434 0.44 2.29 11.93
CA ALA A 434 -0.37 1.07 11.91
C ALA A 434 -0.08 0.19 13.13
N ILE A 435 -1.15 -0.37 13.73
CA ILE A 435 -1.08 -1.24 14.90
C ILE A 435 -1.57 -2.62 14.49
N GLN A 436 -0.71 -3.63 14.61
CA GLN A 436 -1.07 -5.01 14.37
C GLN A 436 -1.12 -5.78 15.69
N LEU A 437 -2.21 -6.49 15.92
CA LEU A 437 -2.35 -7.45 17.01
C LEU A 437 -2.47 -8.86 16.43
N ARG A 438 -1.72 -9.79 17.00
CA ARG A 438 -1.77 -11.21 16.62
C ARG A 438 -2.30 -12.01 17.79
N VAL A 439 -3.45 -12.64 17.59
CA VAL A 439 -4.05 -13.60 18.49
C VAL A 439 -3.63 -14.97 18.00
N GLU A 440 -2.68 -15.57 18.69
CA GLU A 440 -2.13 -16.89 18.35
C GLU A 440 -2.39 -17.86 19.53
N ALA A 441 -2.78 -19.08 19.21
CA ALA A 441 -3.18 -20.08 20.23
C ALA A 441 -2.04 -20.37 21.21
N GLY A 442 -2.34 -20.28 22.51
CA GLY A 442 -1.38 -20.57 23.59
C GLY A 442 -0.25 -19.54 23.73
N LYS A 443 -0.28 -18.43 23.00
CA LYS A 443 0.70 -17.36 23.11
C LYS A 443 0.07 -16.08 23.71
N PRO A 444 0.87 -15.23 24.38
CA PRO A 444 0.40 -13.91 24.78
C PRO A 444 0.05 -13.07 23.55
N LEU A 445 -0.90 -12.15 23.69
CA LEU A 445 -1.26 -11.21 22.65
C LEU A 445 -0.03 -10.41 22.22
N GLN A 446 0.31 -10.49 20.93
CA GLN A 446 1.42 -9.72 20.36
C GLN A 446 0.90 -8.40 19.82
N VAL A 447 1.40 -7.30 20.37
CA VAL A 447 1.07 -5.94 19.92
C VAL A 447 2.26 -5.34 19.17
N LEU A 448 2.08 -4.99 17.92
CA LEU A 448 3.12 -4.52 17.02
C LEU A 448 2.77 -3.11 16.51
N ALA A 449 3.38 -2.08 17.09
CA ALA A 449 3.25 -0.70 16.63
C ALA A 449 4.31 -0.40 15.56
N TYR A 450 3.89 -0.03 14.36
CA TYR A 450 4.77 0.14 13.21
C TYR A 450 5.87 1.19 13.44
N ARG A 451 5.53 2.36 14.00
CA ARG A 451 6.51 3.43 14.23
C ARG A 451 7.53 3.08 15.29
N GLN A 452 7.17 2.28 16.28
CA GLN A 452 8.12 1.79 17.30
C GLN A 452 9.14 0.82 16.71
N ARG A 453 8.70 -0.09 15.81
CA ARG A 453 9.59 -1.05 15.12
C ARG A 453 10.45 -0.40 14.05
N SER A 454 9.94 0.65 13.37
CA SER A 454 10.62 1.37 12.30
C SER A 454 11.29 2.66 12.75
N LYS A 455 11.68 2.77 14.03
CA LYS A 455 12.43 3.91 14.53
C LYS A 455 13.72 4.08 13.72
N ARG A 456 13.84 5.25 13.09
CA ARG A 456 15.01 5.63 12.32
C ARG A 456 15.51 6.96 12.88
N TYR A 457 16.85 7.09 13.00
CA TYR A 457 17.48 8.27 13.63
C TYR A 457 17.13 9.62 13.00
N TRP A 458 16.65 9.61 11.73
CA TRP A 458 16.20 10.83 11.02
C TRP A 458 14.70 11.11 11.16
N LYS A 459 13.94 10.26 11.81
CA LYS A 459 12.56 10.57 12.20
C LYS A 459 12.62 11.23 13.56
N ALA A 460 12.27 12.53 13.61
CA ALA A 460 12.14 13.24 14.87
C ALA A 460 11.26 12.45 15.83
N GLU A 461 11.67 12.32 17.07
CA GLU A 461 10.76 11.92 18.15
C GLU A 461 9.67 13.00 18.23
N ARG A 462 8.44 12.60 17.93
CA ARG A 462 7.28 13.50 17.92
C ARG A 462 6.64 13.53 19.29
#